data_e97baacd0b9c8e5d7fe671b74167e81a
#
_entry.id   e97baacd0b9c8e5d7fe671b74167e81a
#
_cell.length_a   1.000
_cell.length_b   1.000
_cell.length_c   1.000
_cell.angle_alpha   90.00
_cell.angle_beta   90.00
_cell.angle_gamma   90.00
#
_symmetry.space_group_name_H-M   'P 1'
#
loop_
_entity.id
_entity.type
_entity.pdbx_description
1 polymer ?
#
loop_
_entity_poly.entity_id
_entity_poly.type
_entity_poly.pdbx_seq_one_letter_code
_entity_poly.pdbx_strand_id
1 'polypeptide(L)'
;MKFFARHYLVQITHPLIMTDEMEEIERFAKSTLGGMPEVIKLLGHHNVELAKEQFRENNEMYLGRKYVQKKTLALMAMSVSLSNGQESSAMIHFKLAQNFGAEMLEILDSIKVAKMVVMASTMSVMTAILPVVQKRNVKASDDVEINKILAKIQSESHMESLPEDLVSLASISFGLLDEHLKEKSELLSPFIMSQKDVFLIAFADAVSIRYPECAKVYLSQFFIKGGTEKEMEDALFLTRFITGNRTLTSATGILKW
;
A
#
# COMPACT_ATOMS: atom_id res chain seq x y z
N MET A 1 -48.34 -26.11 1.10
CA MET A 1 -47.93 -25.02 1.98
C MET A 1 -47.27 -23.95 1.16
N LYS A 2 -48.09 -22.97 0.71
CA LYS A 2 -47.61 -21.73 0.05
C LYS A 2 -47.56 -20.66 1.12
N PHE A 3 -46.39 -20.13 1.46
CA PHE A 3 -46.28 -18.85 2.15
C PHE A 3 -44.84 -18.30 2.06
N PHE A 4 -44.78 -16.99 1.79
CA PHE A 4 -43.63 -16.08 1.79
C PHE A 4 -42.80 -15.95 0.49
N ALA A 5 -43.40 -15.27 -0.46
CA ALA A 5 -42.69 -14.42 -1.39
C ALA A 5 -43.57 -13.20 -1.68
N ARG A 6 -43.52 -12.19 -0.85
CA ARG A 6 -44.06 -10.87 -1.18
C ARG A 6 -43.39 -9.78 -0.37
N HIS A 7 -42.92 -8.78 -1.10
CA HIS A 7 -42.59 -7.43 -0.67
C HIS A 7 -41.25 -7.26 0.06
N TYR A 8 -40.29 -6.73 -0.68
CA TYR A 8 -39.63 -5.46 -0.36
C TYR A 8 -38.91 -4.94 -1.61
N LEU A 9 -39.66 -4.57 -2.64
CA LEU A 9 -39.23 -3.58 -3.63
C LEU A 9 -39.75 -2.23 -3.13
N VAL A 10 -39.09 -1.65 -2.16
CA VAL A 10 -39.23 -0.23 -1.88
C VAL A 10 -38.17 0.45 -2.76
N GLN A 11 -38.61 0.90 -3.94
CA GLN A 11 -37.87 1.94 -4.66
C GLN A 11 -37.93 3.20 -3.79
N ILE A 12 -36.89 3.44 -2.99
CA ILE A 12 -36.68 4.72 -2.34
C ILE A 12 -36.09 5.66 -3.41
N THR A 13 -36.96 6.19 -4.26
CA THR A 13 -36.69 7.39 -5.04
C THR A 13 -36.97 8.62 -4.18
N HIS A 14 -36.21 8.82 -3.11
CA HIS A 14 -36.14 10.12 -2.48
C HIS A 14 -35.03 10.92 -3.17
N PRO A 15 -35.34 12.16 -3.64
CA PRO A 15 -34.25 13.05 -4.07
C PRO A 15 -33.31 13.22 -2.88
N LEU A 16 -32.01 13.06 -3.14
CA LEU A 16 -30.95 13.32 -2.18
C LEU A 16 -31.10 14.76 -1.66
N ILE A 17 -31.72 14.94 -0.49
CA ILE A 17 -31.65 16.19 0.23
C ILE A 17 -30.22 16.23 0.80
N MET A 18 -29.34 16.96 0.12
CA MET A 18 -28.03 17.26 0.66
C MET A 18 -28.19 18.10 1.91
N THR A 19 -27.65 17.65 3.02
CA THR A 19 -27.53 18.47 4.23
C THR A 19 -26.41 19.50 4.02
N ASP A 20 -26.46 20.63 4.73
CA ASP A 20 -25.40 21.66 4.68
C ASP A 20 -24.00 21.05 4.88
N GLU A 21 -23.91 20.02 5.72
CA GLU A 21 -22.68 19.28 6.03
C GLU A 21 -22.18 18.45 4.85
N MET A 22 -23.05 17.80 4.10
CA MET A 22 -22.67 17.07 2.89
C MET A 22 -22.23 18.01 1.77
N GLU A 23 -22.81 19.22 1.70
CA GLU A 23 -22.36 20.26 0.76
C GLU A 23 -20.95 20.75 1.09
N GLU A 24 -20.59 20.85 2.37
CA GLU A 24 -19.24 21.19 2.80
C GLU A 24 -18.23 20.11 2.39
N ILE A 25 -18.54 18.85 2.66
CA ILE A 25 -17.72 17.70 2.25
C ILE A 25 -17.57 17.69 0.72
N GLU A 26 -18.64 17.94 -0.03
CA GLU A 26 -18.59 17.98 -1.50
C GLU A 26 -17.72 19.13 -2.02
N ARG A 27 -17.85 20.34 -1.45
CA ARG A 27 -17.01 21.48 -1.82
C ARG A 27 -15.53 21.18 -1.61
N PHE A 28 -15.19 20.60 -0.46
CA PHE A 28 -13.82 20.20 -0.16
C PHE A 28 -13.33 19.12 -1.14
N ALA A 29 -14.10 18.07 -1.36
CA ALA A 29 -13.72 16.98 -2.28
C ALA A 29 -13.55 17.50 -3.72
N LYS A 30 -14.39 18.43 -4.18
CA LYS A 30 -14.23 19.07 -5.49
C LYS A 30 -12.93 19.88 -5.59
N SER A 31 -12.59 20.62 -4.52
CA SER A 31 -11.38 21.46 -4.53
C SER A 31 -10.09 20.66 -4.42
N THR A 32 -10.10 19.50 -3.76
CA THR A 32 -8.90 18.70 -3.48
C THR A 32 -8.76 17.48 -4.40
N LEU A 33 -9.86 16.78 -4.67
CA LEU A 33 -9.87 15.51 -5.42
C LEU A 33 -10.44 15.65 -6.84
N GLY A 34 -10.88 16.85 -7.22
CA GLY A 34 -11.57 17.09 -8.51
C GLY A 34 -13.02 16.54 -8.55
N GLY A 35 -13.52 15.99 -7.47
CA GLY A 35 -14.87 15.48 -7.34
C GLY A 35 -15.05 14.64 -6.08
N MET A 36 -16.32 14.45 -5.67
CA MET A 36 -16.64 13.64 -4.49
C MET A 36 -16.58 12.15 -4.85
N PRO A 37 -15.78 11.34 -4.15
CA PRO A 37 -15.77 9.90 -4.36
C PRO A 37 -17.17 9.29 -4.17
N GLU A 38 -17.53 8.33 -5.05
CA GLU A 38 -18.86 7.71 -5.04
C GLU A 38 -19.19 7.08 -3.67
N VAL A 39 -18.21 6.41 -3.06
CA VAL A 39 -18.41 5.79 -1.76
C VAL A 39 -18.79 6.78 -0.67
N ILE A 40 -18.25 8.00 -0.69
CA ILE A 40 -18.58 9.03 0.28
C ILE A 40 -20.02 9.55 0.07
N LYS A 41 -20.45 9.68 -1.19
CA LYS A 41 -21.85 10.02 -1.50
C LYS A 41 -22.80 8.95 -0.98
N LEU A 42 -22.49 7.68 -1.20
CA LEU A 42 -23.29 6.55 -0.74
C LEU A 42 -23.33 6.48 0.79
N LEU A 43 -22.19 6.65 1.47
CA LEU A 43 -22.15 6.72 2.93
C LEU A 43 -23.05 7.85 3.45
N GLY A 44 -22.91 9.05 2.89
CA GLY A 44 -23.74 10.21 3.30
C GLY A 44 -25.22 10.02 3.04
N HIS A 45 -25.60 9.27 1.99
CA HIS A 45 -26.99 8.91 1.74
C HIS A 45 -27.58 8.01 2.83
N HIS A 46 -26.81 7.03 3.29
CA HIS A 46 -27.26 6.10 4.35
C HIS A 46 -27.08 6.68 5.76
N ASN A 47 -25.98 7.38 5.99
CA ASN A 47 -25.66 7.95 7.29
C ASN A 47 -24.61 9.05 7.16
N VAL A 48 -25.04 10.30 7.40
CA VAL A 48 -24.17 11.49 7.29
C VAL A 48 -22.99 11.44 8.28
N GLU A 49 -23.18 10.88 9.48
CA GLU A 49 -22.11 10.78 10.47
C GLU A 49 -20.96 9.88 10.01
N LEU A 50 -21.24 8.80 9.25
CA LEU A 50 -20.19 7.97 8.66
C LEU A 50 -19.41 8.72 7.57
N ALA A 51 -20.06 9.55 6.77
CA ALA A 51 -19.38 10.38 5.79
C ALA A 51 -18.50 11.45 6.46
N LYS A 52 -18.98 12.06 7.56
CA LYS A 52 -18.21 13.01 8.38
C LYS A 52 -16.98 12.35 9.00
N GLU A 53 -17.14 11.15 9.57
CA GLU A 53 -16.04 10.40 10.15
C GLU A 53 -14.97 10.09 9.10
N GLN A 54 -15.38 9.62 7.93
CA GLN A 54 -14.46 9.38 6.82
C GLN A 54 -13.74 10.65 6.36
N PHE A 55 -14.42 11.78 6.38
CA PHE A 55 -13.83 13.08 6.06
C PHE A 55 -12.85 13.54 7.14
N ARG A 56 -13.19 13.37 8.43
CA ARG A 56 -12.30 13.63 9.56
C ARG A 56 -11.02 12.79 9.46
N GLU A 57 -11.17 11.47 9.22
CA GLU A 57 -10.02 10.57 9.04
C GLU A 57 -9.13 10.99 7.86
N ASN A 58 -9.72 11.37 6.74
CA ASN A 58 -8.97 11.87 5.58
C ASN A 58 -8.13 13.12 5.94
N ASN A 59 -8.69 14.02 6.74
CA ASN A 59 -7.98 15.22 7.17
C ASN A 59 -6.88 14.90 8.19
N GLU A 60 -7.17 14.09 9.20
CA GLU A 60 -6.23 13.82 10.29
C GLU A 60 -5.12 12.85 9.88
N MET A 61 -5.50 11.78 9.17
CA MET A 61 -4.59 10.67 8.89
C MET A 61 -3.86 10.80 7.53
N TYR A 62 -4.29 11.74 6.68
CA TYR A 62 -3.71 11.93 5.36
C TYR A 62 -3.36 13.40 5.09
N LEU A 63 -4.35 14.22 4.67
CA LEU A 63 -4.09 15.58 4.19
C LEU A 63 -3.58 16.53 5.28
N GLY A 64 -3.86 16.25 6.55
CA GLY A 64 -3.38 16.99 7.71
C GLY A 64 -1.94 16.66 8.12
N ARG A 65 -1.32 15.61 7.59
CA ARG A 65 0.06 15.23 7.92
C ARG A 65 1.04 16.33 7.48
N LYS A 66 2.15 16.51 8.24
CA LYS A 66 2.98 17.73 8.12
C LYS A 66 4.43 17.44 7.78
N TYR A 67 4.93 16.26 8.06
CA TYR A 67 6.36 15.95 7.96
C TYR A 67 6.73 15.36 6.60
N VAL A 68 5.82 14.65 5.96
CA VAL A 68 5.98 14.18 4.57
C VAL A 68 5.30 15.18 3.62
N GLN A 69 5.94 15.49 2.50
CA GLN A 69 5.38 16.38 1.48
C GLN A 69 4.06 15.84 0.92
N LYS A 70 3.11 16.73 0.61
CA LYS A 70 1.79 16.35 0.08
C LYS A 70 1.88 15.48 -1.18
N LYS A 71 2.81 15.81 -2.06
CA LYS A 71 3.11 15.05 -3.27
C LYS A 71 3.52 13.62 -2.93
N THR A 72 4.49 13.45 -2.03
CA THR A 72 4.96 12.14 -1.58
C THR A 72 3.85 11.35 -0.86
N LEU A 73 3.02 12.01 -0.03
CA LEU A 73 1.86 11.37 0.59
C LEU A 73 0.87 10.85 -0.47
N ALA A 74 0.60 11.61 -1.53
CA ALA A 74 -0.32 11.19 -2.58
C ALA A 74 0.24 10.04 -3.41
N LEU A 75 1.54 10.07 -3.73
CA LEU A 75 2.25 8.96 -4.40
C LEU A 75 2.25 7.70 -3.53
N MET A 76 2.47 7.84 -2.23
CA MET A 76 2.41 6.74 -1.26
C MET A 76 0.99 6.15 -1.17
N ALA A 77 -0.05 7.00 -1.09
CA ALA A 77 -1.44 6.54 -1.06
C ALA A 77 -1.83 5.78 -2.34
N MET A 78 -1.34 6.23 -3.50
CA MET A 78 -1.50 5.53 -4.77
C MET A 78 -0.80 4.16 -4.73
N SER A 79 0.45 4.11 -4.28
CA SER A 79 1.24 2.88 -4.18
C SER A 79 0.60 1.86 -3.23
N VAL A 80 0.20 2.29 -2.02
CA VAL A 80 -0.53 1.45 -1.05
C VAL A 80 -1.84 0.93 -1.63
N SER A 81 -2.57 1.76 -2.38
CA SER A 81 -3.79 1.33 -3.05
C SER A 81 -3.52 0.26 -4.10
N LEU A 82 -2.47 0.41 -4.92
CA LEU A 82 -2.04 -0.58 -5.91
C LEU A 82 -1.63 -1.89 -5.25
N SER A 83 -0.81 -1.83 -4.20
CA SER A 83 -0.36 -3.00 -3.43
C SER A 83 -1.52 -3.78 -2.80
N ASN A 84 -2.64 -3.10 -2.51
CA ASN A 84 -3.86 -3.70 -2.00
C ASN A 84 -4.87 -4.11 -3.09
N GLY A 85 -4.57 -3.92 -4.38
CA GLY A 85 -5.46 -4.22 -5.50
C GLY A 85 -6.70 -3.30 -5.58
N GLN A 86 -6.58 -2.05 -5.12
CA GLN A 86 -7.66 -1.06 -5.08
C GLN A 86 -7.55 -0.08 -6.25
N GLU A 87 -7.91 -0.48 -7.45
CA GLU A 87 -7.75 0.34 -8.66
C GLU A 87 -8.45 1.71 -8.57
N SER A 88 -9.69 1.75 -8.13
CA SER A 88 -10.45 3.00 -8.01
C SER A 88 -9.83 3.98 -7.00
N SER A 89 -9.32 3.47 -5.88
CA SER A 89 -8.60 4.26 -4.90
C SER A 89 -7.26 4.76 -5.47
N ALA A 90 -6.51 3.91 -6.16
CA ALA A 90 -5.26 4.29 -6.81
C ALA A 90 -5.46 5.43 -7.81
N MET A 91 -6.55 5.39 -8.60
CA MET A 91 -6.89 6.47 -9.54
C MET A 91 -7.22 7.81 -8.87
N ILE A 92 -7.87 7.80 -7.70
CA ILE A 92 -8.12 9.02 -6.92
C ILE A 92 -6.77 9.62 -6.47
N HIS A 93 -5.89 8.80 -5.89
CA HIS A 93 -4.61 9.26 -5.40
C HIS A 93 -3.62 9.63 -6.50
N PHE A 94 -3.70 9.00 -7.67
CA PHE A 94 -2.99 9.41 -8.87
C PHE A 94 -3.36 10.86 -9.27
N LYS A 95 -4.66 11.17 -9.37
CA LYS A 95 -5.11 12.54 -9.67
C LYS A 95 -4.66 13.54 -8.62
N LEU A 96 -4.71 13.14 -7.35
CA LEU A 96 -4.25 13.98 -6.26
C LEU A 96 -2.73 14.23 -6.31
N ALA A 97 -1.94 13.20 -6.64
CA ALA A 97 -0.50 13.34 -6.86
C ALA A 97 -0.19 14.34 -7.99
N GLN A 98 -0.92 14.25 -9.10
CA GLN A 98 -0.80 15.23 -10.20
C GLN A 98 -1.16 16.65 -9.74
N ASN A 99 -2.24 16.82 -8.96
CA ASN A 99 -2.62 18.13 -8.41
C ASN A 99 -1.56 18.71 -7.47
N PHE A 100 -0.77 17.88 -6.80
CA PHE A 100 0.39 18.27 -5.99
C PHE A 100 1.69 18.37 -6.80
N GLY A 101 1.63 18.29 -8.12
CA GLY A 101 2.77 18.49 -9.01
C GLY A 101 3.65 17.24 -9.18
N ALA A 102 3.11 16.04 -9.02
CA ALA A 102 3.84 14.82 -9.34
C ALA A 102 4.05 14.68 -10.86
N GLU A 103 5.28 14.40 -11.25
CA GLU A 103 5.63 14.08 -12.62
C GLU A 103 5.35 12.60 -12.94
N MET A 104 5.19 12.28 -14.22
CA MET A 104 4.92 10.90 -14.63
C MET A 104 6.05 9.93 -14.21
N LEU A 105 7.29 10.38 -14.17
CA LEU A 105 8.42 9.56 -13.73
C LEU A 105 8.35 9.25 -12.23
N GLU A 106 7.86 10.17 -11.39
CA GLU A 106 7.61 9.89 -9.96
C GLU A 106 6.46 8.88 -9.77
N ILE A 107 5.42 8.99 -10.61
CA ILE A 107 4.32 8.03 -10.63
C ILE A 107 4.81 6.64 -11.02
N LEU A 108 5.66 6.54 -12.04
CA LEU A 108 6.28 5.27 -12.45
C LEU A 108 7.19 4.69 -11.36
N ASP A 109 7.96 5.54 -10.65
CA ASP A 109 8.75 5.11 -9.51
C ASP A 109 7.86 4.48 -8.42
N SER A 110 6.73 5.12 -8.07
CA SER A 110 5.78 4.57 -7.11
C SER A 110 5.16 3.24 -7.55
N ILE A 111 4.85 3.08 -8.84
CA ILE A 111 4.35 1.82 -9.41
C ILE A 111 5.42 0.71 -9.33
N LYS A 112 6.69 1.03 -9.61
CA LYS A 112 7.81 0.10 -9.47
C LYS A 112 7.94 -0.38 -8.02
N VAL A 113 7.82 0.55 -7.06
CA VAL A 113 7.87 0.22 -5.63
C VAL A 113 6.74 -0.74 -5.25
N ALA A 114 5.49 -0.41 -5.61
CA ALA A 114 4.34 -1.29 -5.35
C ALA A 114 4.56 -2.70 -5.92
N LYS A 115 5.01 -2.78 -7.18
CA LYS A 115 5.33 -4.05 -7.84
C LYS A 115 6.37 -4.84 -7.04
N MET A 116 7.48 -4.20 -6.65
CA MET A 116 8.55 -4.86 -5.89
C MET A 116 8.05 -5.43 -4.56
N VAL A 117 7.28 -4.63 -3.82
CA VAL A 117 6.80 -5.04 -2.49
C VAL A 117 5.80 -6.20 -2.60
N VAL A 118 4.90 -6.17 -3.58
CA VAL A 118 3.95 -7.26 -3.83
C VAL A 118 4.69 -8.54 -4.25
N MET A 119 5.68 -8.45 -5.14
CA MET A 119 6.50 -9.60 -5.52
C MET A 119 7.27 -10.16 -4.32
N ALA A 120 7.92 -9.29 -3.53
CA ALA A 120 8.66 -9.70 -2.34
C ALA A 120 7.76 -10.39 -1.30
N SER A 121 6.48 -10.03 -1.20
CA SER A 121 5.55 -10.63 -0.24
C SER A 121 5.34 -12.14 -0.47
N THR A 122 5.59 -12.62 -1.68
CA THR A 122 5.53 -14.07 -1.99
C THR A 122 6.60 -14.87 -1.26
N MET A 123 7.69 -14.21 -0.78
CA MET A 123 8.71 -14.86 0.03
C MET A 123 8.23 -15.23 1.44
N SER A 124 7.18 -14.61 1.93
CA SER A 124 6.66 -14.83 3.30
C SER A 124 6.30 -16.29 3.61
N VAL A 125 6.14 -17.13 2.59
CA VAL A 125 5.85 -18.55 2.74
C VAL A 125 7.10 -19.45 2.62
N MET A 126 8.25 -18.91 2.27
CA MET A 126 9.45 -19.71 1.96
C MET A 126 9.94 -20.50 3.16
N THR A 127 9.94 -19.90 4.34
CA THR A 127 10.30 -20.60 5.59
C THR A 127 9.36 -21.78 5.87
N ALA A 128 8.07 -21.67 5.58
CA ALA A 128 7.11 -22.75 5.79
C ALA A 128 7.24 -23.90 4.78
N ILE A 129 7.62 -23.61 3.53
CA ILE A 129 7.77 -24.65 2.49
C ILE A 129 9.15 -25.31 2.46
N LEU A 130 10.19 -24.67 2.99
CA LEU A 130 11.57 -25.17 2.99
C LEU A 130 11.68 -26.62 3.53
N PRO A 131 11.07 -27.03 4.68
CA PRO A 131 11.16 -28.39 5.17
C PRO A 131 10.54 -29.43 4.22
N VAL A 132 9.54 -29.03 3.43
CA VAL A 132 8.89 -29.92 2.44
C VAL A 132 9.83 -30.16 1.25
N VAL A 133 10.50 -29.10 0.80
CA VAL A 133 11.49 -29.16 -0.29
C VAL A 133 12.70 -30.01 0.12
N GLN A 134 13.23 -29.79 1.32
CA GLN A 134 14.41 -30.53 1.84
C GLN A 134 14.14 -32.06 1.93
N LYS A 135 12.93 -32.48 2.30
CA LYS A 135 12.55 -33.91 2.34
C LYS A 135 12.61 -34.61 0.97
N ARG A 136 12.62 -33.86 -0.13
CA ARG A 136 12.68 -34.39 -1.49
C ARG A 136 14.12 -34.59 -2.00
N ASN A 137 15.14 -34.40 -1.15
CA ASN A 137 16.56 -34.48 -1.53
C ASN A 137 16.91 -33.64 -2.79
N VAL A 138 16.22 -32.56 -3.01
CA VAL A 138 16.59 -31.55 -4.00
C VAL A 138 17.93 -30.99 -3.49
N LYS A 139 19.03 -31.27 -4.20
CA LYS A 139 20.33 -30.68 -3.87
C LYS A 139 20.16 -29.16 -3.85
N ALA A 140 20.31 -28.57 -2.67
CA ALA A 140 20.54 -27.15 -2.58
C ALA A 140 21.68 -26.76 -3.50
N SER A 141 21.55 -25.63 -4.18
CA SER A 141 22.65 -25.01 -4.93
C SER A 141 23.90 -24.91 -4.04
N ASP A 142 25.04 -24.79 -4.63
CA ASP A 142 26.33 -24.77 -3.94
C ASP A 142 26.31 -23.86 -2.69
N ASP A 143 26.29 -24.46 -1.50
CA ASP A 143 26.12 -23.75 -0.22
C ASP A 143 27.19 -22.67 -0.02
N VAL A 144 28.38 -22.83 -0.63
CA VAL A 144 29.50 -21.87 -0.50
C VAL A 144 29.18 -20.57 -1.25
N GLU A 145 28.60 -20.63 -2.45
CA GLU A 145 28.28 -19.48 -3.25
C GLU A 145 27.09 -18.72 -2.65
N ILE A 146 26.08 -19.44 -2.22
CA ILE A 146 24.91 -18.87 -1.51
C ILE A 146 25.38 -18.13 -0.26
N ASN A 147 26.20 -18.72 0.58
CA ASN A 147 26.70 -18.12 1.80
C ASN A 147 27.52 -16.84 1.54
N LYS A 148 28.30 -16.79 0.48
CA LYS A 148 29.05 -15.60 0.07
C LYS A 148 28.08 -14.46 -0.31
N ILE A 149 27.04 -14.75 -1.08
CA ILE A 149 26.06 -13.75 -1.50
C ILE A 149 25.26 -13.25 -0.30
N LEU A 150 24.79 -14.14 0.56
CA LEU A 150 24.08 -13.76 1.78
C LEU A 150 24.93 -12.90 2.71
N ALA A 151 26.21 -13.26 2.91
CA ALA A 151 27.14 -12.45 3.70
C ALA A 151 27.37 -11.05 3.10
N LYS A 152 27.45 -10.95 1.77
CA LYS A 152 27.55 -9.67 1.07
C LYS A 152 26.29 -8.83 1.29
N ILE A 153 25.09 -9.40 1.11
CA ILE A 153 23.81 -8.71 1.33
C ILE A 153 23.73 -8.19 2.77
N GLN A 154 24.11 -9.01 3.75
CA GLN A 154 24.10 -8.62 5.15
C GLN A 154 25.02 -7.43 5.42
N SER A 155 26.23 -7.44 4.89
CA SER A 155 27.20 -6.36 5.08
C SER A 155 26.75 -5.06 4.40
N GLU A 156 26.17 -5.12 3.19
CA GLU A 156 25.71 -3.95 2.44
C GLU A 156 24.40 -3.35 2.98
N SER A 157 23.54 -4.18 3.55
CA SER A 157 22.26 -3.74 4.13
C SER A 157 22.36 -3.17 5.54
N HIS A 158 23.53 -3.29 6.19
CA HIS A 158 23.73 -2.91 7.59
C HIS A 158 22.74 -3.57 8.56
N MET A 159 22.26 -4.75 8.25
CA MET A 159 21.32 -5.50 9.08
C MET A 159 22.07 -6.41 10.07
N GLU A 160 21.57 -6.52 11.30
CA GLU A 160 22.10 -7.45 12.29
C GLU A 160 21.95 -8.91 11.84
N SER A 161 20.83 -9.22 11.20
CA SER A 161 20.57 -10.54 10.60
C SER A 161 19.75 -10.38 9.32
N LEU A 162 19.91 -11.33 8.39
CA LEU A 162 19.08 -11.40 7.20
C LEU A 162 17.68 -11.94 7.54
N PRO A 163 16.64 -11.52 6.80
CA PRO A 163 15.30 -12.11 6.89
C PRO A 163 15.34 -13.63 6.68
N GLU A 164 14.65 -14.39 7.53
CA GLU A 164 14.62 -15.86 7.44
C GLU A 164 14.02 -16.35 6.12
N ASP A 165 13.03 -15.65 5.58
CA ASP A 165 12.42 -15.98 4.30
C ASP A 165 13.37 -15.77 3.10
N LEU A 166 14.27 -14.77 3.16
CA LEU A 166 15.33 -14.60 2.16
C LEU A 166 16.35 -15.75 2.21
N VAL A 167 16.76 -16.16 3.42
CA VAL A 167 17.65 -17.31 3.62
C VAL A 167 16.97 -18.59 3.14
N SER A 168 15.69 -18.76 3.43
CA SER A 168 14.89 -19.89 2.97
C SER A 168 14.75 -19.91 1.45
N LEU A 169 14.49 -18.76 0.82
CA LEU A 169 14.44 -18.61 -0.63
C LEU A 169 15.78 -19.06 -1.26
N ALA A 170 16.89 -18.57 -0.72
CA ALA A 170 18.23 -18.94 -1.17
C ALA A 170 18.45 -20.46 -1.10
N SER A 171 18.00 -21.10 -0.01
CA SER A 171 18.11 -22.54 0.19
C SER A 171 17.19 -23.35 -0.73
N ILE A 172 16.05 -22.81 -1.14
CA ILE A 172 15.11 -23.45 -2.07
C ILE A 172 15.61 -23.33 -3.51
N SER A 173 16.04 -22.13 -3.92
CA SER A 173 16.45 -21.86 -5.30
C SER A 173 17.38 -20.66 -5.40
N PHE A 174 18.61 -20.91 -5.78
CA PHE A 174 19.58 -19.87 -6.08
C PHE A 174 19.09 -18.96 -7.23
N GLY A 175 18.47 -19.53 -8.25
CA GLY A 175 17.93 -18.74 -9.38
C GLY A 175 16.84 -17.76 -8.95
N LEU A 176 15.98 -18.14 -8.01
CA LEU A 176 14.98 -17.23 -7.45
C LEU A 176 15.61 -16.14 -6.58
N LEU A 177 16.66 -16.45 -5.82
CA LEU A 177 17.41 -15.44 -5.06
C LEU A 177 18.06 -14.42 -6.01
N ASP A 178 18.75 -14.88 -7.03
CA ASP A 178 19.44 -14.03 -8.02
C ASP A 178 18.44 -13.10 -8.73
N GLU A 179 17.29 -13.63 -9.16
CA GLU A 179 16.24 -12.85 -9.79
C GLU A 179 15.64 -11.84 -8.82
N HIS A 180 15.32 -12.23 -7.59
CA HIS A 180 14.84 -11.31 -6.56
C HIS A 180 15.79 -10.13 -6.31
N LEU A 181 17.10 -10.38 -6.29
CA LEU A 181 18.10 -9.34 -6.09
C LEU A 181 18.19 -8.37 -7.28
N LYS A 182 18.08 -8.88 -8.51
CA LYS A 182 18.00 -8.06 -9.73
C LYS A 182 16.76 -7.19 -9.73
N GLU A 183 15.60 -7.78 -9.49
CA GLU A 183 14.32 -7.06 -9.40
C GLU A 183 14.37 -5.98 -8.33
N LYS A 184 14.88 -6.27 -7.15
CA LYS A 184 15.05 -5.32 -6.07
C LYS A 184 15.95 -4.15 -6.48
N SER A 185 17.07 -4.43 -7.15
CA SER A 185 17.99 -3.42 -7.66
C SER A 185 17.34 -2.52 -8.69
N GLU A 186 16.58 -3.08 -9.62
CA GLU A 186 15.95 -2.33 -10.72
C GLU A 186 14.70 -1.56 -10.26
N LEU A 187 13.81 -2.22 -9.49
CA LEU A 187 12.51 -1.65 -9.12
C LEU A 187 12.62 -0.62 -8.00
N LEU A 188 13.60 -0.72 -7.11
CA LEU A 188 13.86 0.28 -6.07
C LEU A 188 14.92 1.32 -6.47
N SER A 189 15.41 1.30 -7.71
CA SER A 189 16.22 2.36 -8.29
C SER A 189 15.31 3.39 -8.94
N PRO A 190 15.14 4.59 -8.37
CA PRO A 190 14.21 5.57 -8.90
C PRO A 190 14.72 6.24 -10.19
N PHE A 191 13.78 6.71 -11.01
CA PHE A 191 14.09 7.59 -12.14
C PHE A 191 14.41 9.00 -11.65
N ILE A 192 13.57 9.57 -10.77
CA ILE A 192 13.71 10.94 -10.27
C ILE A 192 13.37 11.13 -8.80
N MET A 193 12.64 10.19 -8.16
CA MET A 193 12.32 10.28 -6.75
C MET A 193 13.58 10.21 -5.88
N SER A 194 13.55 10.79 -4.69
CA SER A 194 14.61 10.56 -3.71
C SER A 194 14.61 9.11 -3.24
N GLN A 195 15.79 8.53 -3.01
CA GLN A 195 15.89 7.17 -2.49
C GLN A 195 15.22 7.04 -1.11
N LYS A 196 15.19 8.12 -0.32
CA LYS A 196 14.48 8.20 0.94
C LYS A 196 12.97 8.00 0.75
N ASP A 197 12.36 8.70 -0.21
CA ASP A 197 10.92 8.59 -0.49
C ASP A 197 10.56 7.21 -1.04
N VAL A 198 11.42 6.63 -1.89
CA VAL A 198 11.26 5.26 -2.38
C VAL A 198 11.15 4.27 -1.22
N PHE A 199 12.08 4.35 -0.24
CA PHE A 199 12.03 3.44 0.92
C PHE A 199 10.87 3.73 1.87
N LEU A 200 10.44 4.99 2.00
CA LEU A 200 9.27 5.32 2.81
C LEU A 200 7.99 4.74 2.18
N ILE A 201 7.83 4.83 0.86
CA ILE A 201 6.71 4.24 0.13
C ILE A 201 6.77 2.71 0.22
N ALA A 202 7.94 2.10 0.01
CA ALA A 202 8.11 0.65 0.13
C ALA A 202 7.78 0.14 1.54
N PHE A 203 8.14 0.90 2.59
CA PHE A 203 7.76 0.61 3.96
C PHE A 203 6.24 0.65 4.14
N ALA A 204 5.57 1.71 3.66
CA ALA A 204 4.12 1.85 3.73
C ALA A 204 3.39 0.69 3.02
N ASP A 205 3.85 0.32 1.81
CA ASP A 205 3.33 -0.81 1.05
C ASP A 205 3.48 -2.13 1.83
N ALA A 206 4.67 -2.40 2.37
CA ALA A 206 4.96 -3.62 3.13
C ALA A 206 4.09 -3.73 4.40
N VAL A 207 3.85 -2.60 5.10
CA VAL A 207 2.93 -2.54 6.23
C VAL A 207 1.50 -2.84 5.78
N SER A 208 1.05 -2.26 4.66
CA SER A 208 -0.32 -2.40 4.15
C SER A 208 -0.68 -3.83 3.78
N ILE A 209 0.27 -4.57 3.19
CA ILE A 209 0.11 -5.99 2.84
C ILE A 209 0.52 -6.95 3.95
N ARG A 210 0.89 -6.43 5.13
CA ARG A 210 1.25 -7.18 6.34
C ARG A 210 2.46 -8.11 6.15
N TYR A 211 3.49 -7.61 5.50
CA TYR A 211 4.74 -8.31 5.32
C TYR A 211 5.85 -7.72 6.23
N PRO A 212 5.98 -8.19 7.48
CA PRO A 212 6.83 -7.56 8.50
C PRO A 212 8.32 -7.58 8.16
N GLU A 213 8.82 -8.62 7.50
CA GLU A 213 10.24 -8.71 7.17
C GLU A 213 10.66 -7.62 6.18
N CYS A 214 9.89 -7.41 5.11
CA CYS A 214 10.13 -6.29 4.21
C CYS A 214 9.93 -4.93 4.88
N ALA A 215 8.92 -4.79 5.75
CA ALA A 215 8.69 -3.54 6.47
C ALA A 215 9.91 -3.14 7.33
N LYS A 216 10.53 -4.09 8.04
CA LYS A 216 11.78 -3.87 8.81
C LYS A 216 12.93 -3.41 7.90
N VAL A 217 13.13 -4.12 6.78
CA VAL A 217 14.20 -3.81 5.83
C VAL A 217 14.04 -2.41 5.25
N TYR A 218 12.85 -2.07 4.75
CA TYR A 218 12.62 -0.77 4.12
C TYR A 218 12.64 0.38 5.12
N LEU A 219 12.15 0.17 6.34
CA LEU A 219 12.23 1.16 7.40
C LEU A 219 13.69 1.44 7.79
N SER A 220 14.51 0.39 7.93
CA SER A 220 15.94 0.55 8.19
C SER A 220 16.63 1.35 7.08
N GLN A 221 16.37 1.01 5.83
CA GLN A 221 16.93 1.76 4.68
C GLN A 221 16.43 3.20 4.63
N PHE A 222 15.17 3.45 4.96
CA PHE A 222 14.62 4.80 5.06
C PHE A 222 15.41 5.66 6.07
N PHE A 223 15.68 5.13 7.26
CA PHE A 223 16.47 5.85 8.26
C PHE A 223 17.92 6.06 7.82
N ILE A 224 18.55 5.07 7.20
CA ILE A 224 19.90 5.20 6.62
C ILE A 224 19.97 6.32 5.58
N LYS A 225 18.88 6.53 4.82
CA LYS A 225 18.77 7.63 3.84
C LYS A 225 18.34 8.97 4.44
N GLY A 226 18.38 9.13 5.76
CA GLY A 226 18.08 10.37 6.46
C GLY A 226 16.59 10.60 6.75
N GLY A 227 15.81 9.54 6.75
CA GLY A 227 14.41 9.58 7.19
C GLY A 227 14.28 9.86 8.68
N THR A 228 13.14 10.40 9.09
CA THR A 228 12.85 10.76 10.49
C THR A 228 11.69 9.94 11.04
N GLU A 229 11.63 9.81 12.38
CA GLU A 229 10.52 9.14 13.08
C GLU A 229 9.17 9.79 12.77
N LYS A 230 9.15 11.12 12.60
CA LYS A 230 7.92 11.86 12.31
C LYS A 230 7.41 11.61 10.88
N GLU A 231 8.31 11.48 9.90
CA GLU A 231 7.94 11.08 8.55
C GLU A 231 7.43 9.63 8.52
N MET A 232 8.06 8.72 9.29
CA MET A 232 7.58 7.35 9.47
C MET A 232 6.18 7.33 10.10
N GLU A 233 5.94 8.16 11.13
CA GLU A 233 4.63 8.27 11.76
C GLU A 233 3.57 8.75 10.76
N ASP A 234 3.86 9.77 9.95
CA ASP A 234 2.97 10.24 8.87
C ASP A 234 2.66 9.12 7.88
N ALA A 235 3.65 8.33 7.49
CA ALA A 235 3.46 7.18 6.61
C ALA A 235 2.55 6.10 7.24
N LEU A 236 2.70 5.81 8.53
CA LEU A 236 1.86 4.84 9.24
C LEU A 236 0.40 5.30 9.34
N PHE A 237 0.16 6.58 9.66
CA PHE A 237 -1.19 7.14 9.67
C PHE A 237 -1.86 7.00 8.30
N LEU A 238 -1.16 7.42 7.24
CA LEU A 238 -1.65 7.28 5.87
C LEU A 238 -1.93 5.82 5.51
N THR A 239 -0.97 4.93 5.77
CA THR A 239 -1.09 3.51 5.43
C THR A 239 -2.29 2.87 6.11
N ARG A 240 -2.51 3.18 7.41
CA ARG A 240 -3.67 2.70 8.16
C ARG A 240 -4.96 3.17 7.52
N PHE A 241 -5.07 4.45 7.16
CA PHE A 241 -6.24 5.05 6.52
C PHE A 241 -6.54 4.41 5.17
N ILE A 242 -5.55 4.36 4.26
CA ILE A 242 -5.73 3.80 2.92
C ILE A 242 -6.06 2.30 2.98
N THR A 243 -5.38 1.54 3.86
CA THR A 243 -5.66 0.10 4.03
C THR A 243 -7.07 -0.14 4.59
N GLY A 244 -7.55 0.69 5.52
CA GLY A 244 -8.92 0.63 6.05
C GLY A 244 -9.96 0.92 4.97
N ASN A 245 -9.70 1.89 4.11
CA ASN A 245 -10.58 2.27 3.01
C ASN A 245 -10.80 1.16 1.95
N ARG A 246 -9.97 0.12 1.95
CA ARG A 246 -10.21 -1.09 1.17
C ARG A 246 -11.60 -1.68 1.42
N THR A 247 -12.06 -1.65 2.67
CA THR A 247 -13.39 -2.14 3.04
C THR A 247 -14.49 -1.30 2.41
N LEU A 248 -14.36 0.03 2.46
CA LEU A 248 -15.34 0.95 1.88
C LEU A 248 -15.40 0.83 0.36
N THR A 249 -14.25 0.77 -0.29
CA THR A 249 -14.17 0.60 -1.75
C THR A 249 -14.85 -0.71 -2.20
N SER A 250 -14.62 -1.80 -1.46
CA SER A 250 -15.24 -3.10 -1.73
C SER A 250 -16.75 -3.10 -1.40
N ALA A 251 -17.20 -2.27 -0.46
CA ALA A 251 -18.59 -2.16 -0.06
C ALA A 251 -19.45 -1.29 -0.99
N THR A 252 -18.85 -0.61 -1.99
CA THR A 252 -19.58 0.30 -2.89
C THR A 252 -20.80 -0.37 -3.54
N GLY A 253 -20.69 -1.64 -3.94
CA GLY A 253 -21.81 -2.41 -4.47
C GLY A 253 -22.94 -2.66 -3.45
N ILE A 254 -22.57 -2.86 -2.19
CA ILE A 254 -23.53 -3.06 -1.08
C ILE A 254 -24.29 -1.76 -0.79
N LEU A 255 -23.56 -0.65 -0.77
CA LEU A 255 -24.13 0.67 -0.46
C LEU A 255 -25.08 1.22 -1.53
N LYS A 256 -25.17 0.58 -2.69
CA LYS A 256 -26.13 0.92 -3.76
C LYS A 256 -27.51 0.29 -3.57
N TRP A 257 -27.67 -0.62 -2.60
CA TRP A 257 -28.95 -1.25 -2.25
C TRP A 257 -29.70 -0.42 -1.20
#